data_5df200879d081c85d4d98e0b70d86be2
#
_entry.id   5df200879d081c85d4d98e0b70d86be2
#
_cell.length_a   1.000
_cell.length_b   1.000
_cell.length_c   1.000
_cell.angle_alpha   90.00
_cell.angle_beta   90.00
_cell.angle_gamma   90.00
#
_symmetry.space_group_name_H-M   'P 1'
#
loop_
_entity.id
_entity.type
_entity.pdbx_description
1 polymer ?
#
loop_
_entity_poly.entity_id
_entity_poly.type
_entity_poly.pdbx_seq_one_letter_code
_entity_poly.pdbx_strand_id
1 'polypeptide(L)'
;MELHSISYTDLTTNQFFELLKLRISVFVVEQNCPYQELDDLDLISNHFFGSLDGQLIALGRVYKELDTVFIGRIAVKSNYRQNGYARKLMEFIL
;
A
#
# COMPACT_ATOMS: atom_id res chain seq x y z
N MET A 1 8.56 6.12 -11.51
CA MET A 1 7.40 5.58 -10.77
C MET A 1 6.39 6.70 -10.57
N GLU A 2 5.17 6.45 -10.96
CA GLU A 2 4.07 7.38 -10.68
C GLU A 2 3.56 7.13 -9.27
N LEU A 3 3.40 8.22 -8.52
CA LEU A 3 2.96 8.15 -7.12
C LEU A 3 1.54 8.70 -6.98
N HIS A 4 0.71 7.99 -6.22
CA HIS A 4 -0.70 8.29 -6.01
C HIS A 4 -1.04 8.27 -4.53
N SER A 5 -1.98 9.14 -4.14
CA SER A 5 -2.56 9.17 -2.80
C SER A 5 -4.07 9.29 -2.96
N ILE A 6 -4.80 8.24 -2.63
CA ILE A 6 -6.25 8.19 -2.85
C ILE A 6 -6.94 7.65 -1.60
N SER A 7 -7.98 8.35 -1.14
CA SER A 7 -8.79 7.86 -0.02
C SER A 7 -9.58 6.62 -0.44
N TYR A 8 -9.95 5.79 0.54
CA TYR A 8 -10.73 4.59 0.25
C TYR A 8 -11.98 4.89 -0.59
N THR A 9 -12.70 5.96 -0.26
CA THR A 9 -13.95 6.32 -0.95
C THR A 9 -13.73 6.71 -2.40
N ASP A 10 -12.54 7.16 -2.75
CA ASP A 10 -12.21 7.59 -4.12
C ASP A 10 -11.49 6.51 -4.93
N LEU A 11 -11.09 5.42 -4.30
CA LEU A 11 -10.47 4.29 -5.00
C LEU A 11 -11.50 3.63 -5.93
N THR A 12 -11.06 3.27 -7.13
CA THR A 12 -11.88 2.41 -7.98
C THR A 12 -11.82 0.98 -7.44
N THR A 13 -12.80 0.18 -7.80
CA THR A 13 -12.84 -1.25 -7.46
C THR A 13 -11.56 -1.94 -7.93
N ASN A 14 -11.11 -1.64 -9.14
CA ASN A 14 -9.91 -2.25 -9.69
C ASN A 14 -8.65 -1.83 -8.95
N GLN A 15 -8.53 -0.56 -8.60
CA GLN A 15 -7.39 -0.08 -7.80
C GLN A 15 -7.33 -0.81 -6.47
N PHE A 16 -8.45 -0.94 -5.78
CA PHE A 16 -8.47 -1.62 -4.49
C PHE A 16 -8.15 -3.10 -4.63
N PHE A 17 -8.63 -3.75 -5.69
CA PHE A 17 -8.29 -5.14 -5.99
C PHE A 17 -6.78 -5.32 -6.15
N GLU A 18 -6.12 -4.45 -6.93
CA GLU A 18 -4.69 -4.54 -7.17
C GLU A 18 -3.88 -4.26 -5.89
N LEU A 19 -4.32 -3.30 -5.07
CA LEU A 19 -3.70 -3.04 -3.77
C LEU A 19 -3.76 -4.28 -2.87
N LEU A 20 -4.93 -4.90 -2.74
CA LEU A 20 -5.09 -6.09 -1.91
C LEU A 20 -4.29 -7.27 -2.42
N LYS A 21 -4.26 -7.44 -3.73
CA LYS A 21 -3.50 -8.53 -4.35
C LYS A 21 -2.02 -8.46 -3.96
N LEU A 22 -1.42 -7.28 -4.07
CA LEU A 22 -0.02 -7.09 -3.70
C LEU A 22 0.18 -7.27 -2.19
N ARG A 23 -0.70 -6.70 -1.36
CA ARG A 23 -0.61 -6.81 0.09
C ARG A 23 -0.67 -8.25 0.56
N ILE A 24 -1.60 -9.01 0.05
CA ILE A 24 -1.75 -10.43 0.42
C ILE A 24 -0.52 -11.20 -0.03
N SER A 25 0.00 -10.94 -1.23
CA SER A 25 1.21 -11.60 -1.72
C SER A 25 2.40 -11.36 -0.81
N VAL A 26 2.57 -10.15 -0.32
CA VAL A 26 3.72 -9.80 0.53
C VAL A 26 3.52 -10.24 1.97
N PHE A 27 2.39 -9.89 2.58
CA PHE A 27 2.22 -10.04 4.03
C PHE A 27 1.69 -11.41 4.44
N VAL A 28 0.98 -12.09 3.57
CA VAL A 28 0.41 -13.41 3.88
C VAL A 28 1.20 -14.51 3.18
N VAL A 29 1.33 -14.45 1.88
CA VAL A 29 1.92 -15.54 1.10
C VAL A 29 3.45 -15.61 1.30
N GLU A 30 4.19 -14.53 1.05
CA GLU A 30 5.65 -14.54 1.19
C GLU A 30 6.10 -14.80 2.63
N GLN A 31 5.39 -14.21 3.60
CA GLN A 31 5.74 -14.33 5.01
C GLN A 31 5.17 -15.60 5.65
N ASN A 32 4.37 -16.35 4.92
CA ASN A 32 3.71 -17.55 5.42
C ASN A 32 3.01 -17.28 6.77
N CYS A 33 2.27 -16.16 6.82
CA CYS A 33 1.66 -15.67 8.05
C CYS A 33 0.16 -15.46 7.84
N PRO A 34 -0.68 -16.43 8.20
CA PRO A 34 -2.13 -16.25 8.09
C PRO A 34 -2.63 -15.28 9.15
N TYR A 35 -3.15 -14.13 8.74
CA TYR A 35 -3.73 -13.14 9.63
C TYR A 35 -4.77 -12.30 8.89
N GLN A 36 -5.50 -11.47 9.63
CA GLN A 36 -6.52 -10.61 9.05
C GLN A 36 -5.84 -9.41 8.37
N GLU A 37 -5.44 -9.59 7.12
CA GLU A 37 -4.70 -8.57 6.38
C GLU A 37 -5.58 -7.38 6.01
N LEU A 38 -6.79 -7.63 5.50
CA LEU A 38 -7.79 -6.60 5.24
C LEU A 38 -8.56 -6.34 6.52
N ASP A 39 -8.59 -5.10 6.98
CA ASP A 39 -9.28 -4.72 8.21
C ASP A 39 -10.03 -3.39 8.05
N ASP A 40 -10.73 -2.96 9.09
CA ASP A 40 -11.57 -1.77 9.03
C ASP A 40 -10.76 -0.48 8.89
N LEU A 41 -9.47 -0.50 9.22
CA LEU A 41 -8.60 0.65 9.04
C LEU A 41 -8.43 1.01 7.56
N ASP A 42 -8.63 0.06 6.67
CA ASP A 42 -8.60 0.32 5.23
C ASP A 42 -9.68 1.29 4.79
N LEU A 43 -10.80 1.31 5.49
CA LEU A 43 -11.93 2.19 5.17
C LEU A 43 -11.65 3.65 5.47
N ILE A 44 -10.78 3.93 6.43
CA ILE A 44 -10.44 5.29 6.87
C ILE A 44 -9.06 5.73 6.40
N SER A 45 -8.33 4.88 5.69
CA SER A 45 -6.97 5.17 5.25
C SER A 45 -6.95 5.95 3.95
N ASN A 46 -5.91 6.76 3.79
CA ASN A 46 -5.45 7.15 2.47
C ASN A 46 -4.49 6.06 1.99
N HIS A 47 -4.70 5.60 0.78
CA HIS A 47 -3.89 4.57 0.17
C HIS A 47 -2.88 5.22 -0.76
N PHE A 48 -1.60 5.06 -0.41
CA PHE A 48 -0.47 5.57 -1.18
C PHE A 48 0.09 4.43 -2.00
N PHE A 49 0.34 4.67 -3.26
CA PHE A 49 0.92 3.62 -4.10
C PHE A 49 1.73 4.19 -5.24
N GLY A 50 2.64 3.39 -5.73
CA GLY A 50 3.46 3.71 -6.86
C GLY A 50 3.26 2.71 -7.97
N SER A 51 3.18 3.19 -9.21
CA SER A 51 3.07 2.35 -10.39
C SER A 51 4.21 2.65 -11.36
N LEU A 52 4.60 1.62 -12.10
CA LEU A 52 5.63 1.70 -13.12
C LEU A 52 5.09 1.03 -14.37
N ASP A 53 5.01 1.77 -15.47
CA ASP A 53 4.44 1.28 -16.73
C ASP A 53 3.02 0.73 -16.54
N GLY A 54 2.22 1.40 -15.69
CA GLY A 54 0.84 1.00 -15.42
C GLY A 54 0.69 -0.14 -14.42
N GLN A 55 1.79 -0.69 -13.92
CA GLN A 55 1.75 -1.79 -12.96
C GLN A 55 2.00 -1.27 -11.54
N LEU A 56 1.15 -1.68 -10.60
CA LEU A 56 1.35 -1.39 -9.19
C LEU A 56 2.56 -2.14 -8.66
N ILE A 57 3.53 -1.43 -8.09
CA ILE A 57 4.77 -2.05 -7.59
C ILE A 57 5.06 -1.75 -6.12
N ALA A 58 4.46 -0.72 -5.55
CA ALA A 58 4.69 -0.33 -4.16
C ALA A 58 3.43 0.27 -3.58
N LEU A 59 3.23 0.09 -2.28
CA LEU A 59 2.05 0.64 -1.62
C LEU A 59 2.27 0.85 -0.13
N GLY A 60 1.35 1.60 0.46
CA GLY A 60 1.26 1.81 1.89
C GLY A 60 -0.08 2.42 2.23
N ARG A 61 -0.48 2.35 3.49
CA ARG A 61 -1.69 3.01 3.95
C ARG A 61 -1.38 3.94 5.11
N VAL A 62 -2.09 5.05 5.16
CA VAL A 62 -1.94 6.06 6.20
C VAL A 62 -3.31 6.39 6.76
N TYR A 63 -3.45 6.33 8.07
CA TYR A 63 -4.66 6.75 8.74
C TYR A 63 -4.34 7.56 9.98
N LYS A 64 -5.31 8.33 10.45
CA LYS A 64 -5.15 9.18 11.61
C LYS A 64 -6.15 8.74 12.68
N GLU A 65 -5.65 8.54 13.90
CA GLU A 65 -6.48 8.31 15.08
C GLU A 65 -6.12 9.35 16.12
N LEU A 66 -7.12 10.13 16.56
CA LEU A 66 -6.89 11.28 17.43
C LEU A 66 -5.84 12.20 16.78
N ASP A 67 -4.74 12.46 17.48
CA ASP A 67 -3.68 13.33 16.96
C ASP A 67 -2.49 12.54 16.39
N THR A 68 -2.62 11.23 16.26
CA THR A 68 -1.52 10.37 15.81
C THR A 68 -1.76 9.89 14.39
N VAL A 69 -0.73 10.03 13.55
CA VAL A 69 -0.74 9.51 12.18
C VAL A 69 0.00 8.17 12.16
N PHE A 70 -0.67 7.15 11.64
CA PHE A 70 -0.11 5.81 11.52
C PHE A 70 0.17 5.49 10.06
N ILE A 71 1.37 4.99 9.79
CA ILE A 71 1.80 4.56 8.47
C ILE A 71 2.06 3.05 8.56
N GLY A 72 1.43 2.28 7.71
CA GLY A 72 1.60 0.83 7.75
C GLY A 72 1.37 0.17 6.41
N ARG A 73 1.48 -1.14 6.40
CA ARG A 73 1.31 -1.97 5.21
C ARG A 73 2.21 -1.51 4.05
N ILE A 74 3.44 -1.06 4.38
CA ILE A 74 4.41 -0.70 3.35
C ILE A 74 4.92 -1.97 2.68
N ALA A 75 4.77 -2.06 1.36
CA ALA A 75 5.18 -3.23 0.61
C ALA A 75 5.69 -2.83 -0.77
N VAL A 76 6.66 -3.60 -1.26
CA VAL A 76 7.17 -3.48 -2.62
C VAL A 76 7.12 -4.87 -3.25
N LYS A 77 6.66 -4.93 -4.49
CA LYS A 77 6.60 -6.17 -5.25
C LYS A 77 8.00 -6.80 -5.33
N SER A 78 8.08 -8.12 -5.13
CA SER A 78 9.34 -8.82 -4.89
C SER A 78 10.44 -8.53 -5.92
N ASN A 79 10.10 -8.53 -7.20
CA ASN A 79 11.09 -8.30 -8.26
C ASN A 79 11.46 -6.81 -8.47
N TYR A 80 10.90 -5.92 -7.67
CA TYR A 80 11.23 -4.49 -7.71
C TYR A 80 11.95 -4.00 -6.46
N ARG A 81 12.27 -4.91 -5.54
CA ARG A 81 12.98 -4.55 -4.31
C ARG A 81 14.43 -4.20 -4.57
N GLN A 82 15.05 -3.50 -3.60
CA GLN A 82 16.44 -3.05 -3.66
C GLN A 82 16.71 -2.01 -4.76
N ASN A 83 15.66 -1.31 -5.19
CA ASN A 83 15.75 -0.24 -6.19
C ASN A 83 15.35 1.12 -5.59
N GLY A 84 15.14 1.21 -4.28
CA GLY A 84 14.79 2.45 -3.61
C GLY A 84 13.33 2.86 -3.73
N TYR A 85 12.44 1.99 -4.20
CA TYR A 85 11.02 2.35 -4.38
C TYR A 85 10.29 2.55 -3.06
N ALA A 86 10.59 1.75 -2.03
CA ALA A 86 10.01 1.94 -0.70
C ALA A 86 10.39 3.31 -0.14
N ARG A 87 11.64 3.70 -0.32
CA ARG A 87 12.13 5.00 0.12
C ARG A 87 11.43 6.14 -0.60
N LYS A 88 11.27 6.03 -1.92
CA LYS A 88 10.57 7.05 -2.71
C LYS A 88 9.11 7.17 -2.29
N LEU A 89 8.46 6.04 -2.00
CA LEU A 89 7.09 6.05 -1.51
C LEU A 89 7.01 6.74 -0.14
N MET A 90 7.92 6.42 0.78
CA MET A 90 7.95 7.04 2.12
C MET A 90 8.21 8.54 2.04
N GLU A 91 9.09 8.98 1.17
CA GLU A 91 9.34 10.41 0.95
C GLU A 91 8.08 11.12 0.45
N PHE A 92 7.31 10.46 -0.41
CA PHE A 92 6.05 10.98 -0.91
C PHE A 92 4.98 11.07 0.19
N ILE A 93 4.93 10.07 1.07
CA ILE A 93 3.97 10.04 2.20
C ILE A 93 4.29 11.15 3.21
N LEU A 94 5.55 11.37 3.48
CA LEU A 94 6.01 12.39 4.43
C LEU A 94 6.07 13.76 3.77
#